data_1d1fe5fad0b83113462ef623f9b23981
#
_entry.id   1d1fe5fad0b83113462ef623f9b23981
#
_cell.length_a   1.000
_cell.length_b   1.000
_cell.length_c   1.000
_cell.angle_alpha   90.00
_cell.angle_beta   90.00
_cell.angle_gamma   90.00
#
_symmetry.space_group_name_H-M   'P 1'
#
loop_
_entity.id
_entity.type
_entity.pdbx_description
1 polymer ?
#
loop_
_entity_poly.entity_id
_entity_poly.type
_entity_poly.pdbx_seq_one_letter_code
_entity_poly.pdbx_strand_id
1 'polypeptide(L)'
;MTRRAIGTALLALVALLGALLGAFAADPLGTLRLFGEASMRADGAHAEFFGAPDGTTLRALVAGPLSAERPVVLLHGLGADATYWAFTVHALRKAGRTVIVPDAPGSGGSDTPATDDGFSLPARVAAVEALGAALRLDRFDLVGHSLGGATAGLFALAHPERIGTLVLVDASGFSRATPEQIQNFAKLTRPRTRDEGRRLMGLLFFRMPLPPVGVLVDGLSRRYREPNVRTTVEEASRPSVLRGREADLPRGTVVIWGGKESLFPVADAKAAVAKIPGGTLHVVEGAGHDVPLEAPEAFLKILLPALGAR
;
A
#
# COMPACT_ATOMS: atom_id res chain seq x y z
N MET A 1 -41.36 -18.59 -10.79
CA MET A 1 -41.18 -18.41 -9.34
C MET A 1 -42.52 -17.99 -8.72
N THR A 2 -42.92 -18.58 -7.61
CA THR A 2 -44.15 -18.22 -6.92
C THR A 2 -44.00 -16.88 -6.18
N ARG A 3 -45.12 -16.10 -6.00
CA ARG A 3 -45.09 -14.85 -5.22
C ARG A 3 -44.48 -14.99 -3.84
N ARG A 4 -44.66 -16.15 -3.18
CA ARG A 4 -44.00 -16.47 -1.89
C ARG A 4 -42.45 -16.58 -2.03
N ALA A 5 -41.94 -17.24 -3.06
CA ALA A 5 -40.50 -17.36 -3.29
C ALA A 5 -39.83 -15.99 -3.56
N ILE A 6 -40.52 -15.10 -4.28
CA ILE A 6 -40.04 -13.71 -4.52
C ILE A 6 -40.02 -12.93 -3.20
N GLY A 7 -41.10 -13.03 -2.38
CA GLY A 7 -41.15 -12.37 -1.08
C GLY A 7 -40.03 -12.83 -0.13
N THR A 8 -39.77 -14.15 -0.04
CA THR A 8 -38.69 -14.70 0.78
C THR A 8 -37.31 -14.24 0.28
N ALA A 9 -37.09 -14.24 -1.05
CA ALA A 9 -35.81 -13.76 -1.60
C ALA A 9 -35.59 -12.26 -1.32
N LEU A 10 -36.64 -11.43 -1.40
CA LEU A 10 -36.56 -10.00 -1.10
C LEU A 10 -36.23 -9.76 0.40
N LEU A 11 -36.90 -10.49 1.30
CA LEU A 11 -36.62 -10.39 2.73
C LEU A 11 -35.20 -10.83 3.06
N ALA A 12 -34.71 -11.91 2.46
CA ALA A 12 -33.32 -12.36 2.61
C ALA A 12 -32.32 -11.32 2.09
N LEU A 13 -32.60 -10.67 0.96
CA LEU A 13 -31.77 -9.61 0.42
C LEU A 13 -31.73 -8.38 1.34
N VAL A 14 -32.88 -7.95 1.87
CA VAL A 14 -32.96 -6.82 2.81
C VAL A 14 -32.21 -7.13 4.09
N ALA A 15 -32.35 -8.34 4.63
CA ALA A 15 -31.61 -8.79 5.83
C ALA A 15 -30.09 -8.81 5.56
N LEU A 16 -29.65 -9.31 4.40
CA LEU A 16 -28.24 -9.31 4.01
C LEU A 16 -27.68 -7.88 3.87
N LEU A 17 -28.40 -6.99 3.19
CA LEU A 17 -28.00 -5.59 3.08
C LEU A 17 -27.92 -4.90 4.43
N GLY A 18 -28.89 -5.15 5.33
CA GLY A 18 -28.86 -4.66 6.70
C GLY A 18 -27.66 -5.16 7.49
N ALA A 19 -27.33 -6.43 7.35
CA ALA A 19 -26.14 -7.04 8.01
C ALA A 19 -24.82 -6.43 7.46
N LEU A 20 -24.72 -6.24 6.15
CA LEU A 20 -23.54 -5.60 5.52
C LEU A 20 -23.38 -4.14 5.95
N LEU A 21 -24.48 -3.38 5.99
CA LEU A 21 -24.45 -1.99 6.48
C LEU A 21 -24.08 -1.93 7.97
N GLY A 22 -24.60 -2.85 8.78
CA GLY A 22 -24.26 -2.97 10.20
C GLY A 22 -22.77 -3.31 10.40
N ALA A 23 -22.25 -4.28 9.65
CA ALA A 23 -20.83 -4.64 9.66
C ALA A 23 -19.94 -3.47 9.26
N PHE A 24 -20.30 -2.76 8.18
CA PHE A 24 -19.57 -1.57 7.72
C PHE A 24 -19.62 -0.43 8.74
N ALA A 25 -20.74 -0.21 9.40
CA ALA A 25 -20.86 0.80 10.45
C ALA A 25 -20.02 0.46 11.69
N ALA A 26 -19.93 -0.81 12.04
CA ALA A 26 -19.15 -1.29 13.19
C ALA A 26 -17.64 -1.28 12.92
N ASP A 27 -17.24 -1.83 11.77
CA ASP A 27 -15.82 -1.89 11.34
C ASP A 27 -15.70 -1.64 9.83
N PRO A 28 -15.62 -0.38 9.40
CA PRO A 28 -15.56 -0.02 7.99
C PRO A 28 -14.29 -0.52 7.30
N LEU A 29 -13.12 -0.45 7.95
CA LEU A 29 -11.88 -0.88 7.34
C LEU A 29 -11.77 -2.40 7.27
N GLY A 30 -12.19 -3.13 8.31
CA GLY A 30 -12.28 -4.58 8.28
C GLY A 30 -13.26 -5.07 7.21
N THR A 31 -14.40 -4.40 7.05
CA THR A 31 -15.37 -4.72 5.99
C THR A 31 -14.77 -4.48 4.60
N LEU A 32 -14.13 -3.34 4.37
CA LEU A 32 -13.43 -3.05 3.10
C LEU A 32 -12.32 -4.06 2.82
N ARG A 33 -11.57 -4.46 3.85
CA ARG A 33 -10.55 -5.50 3.74
C ARG A 33 -11.15 -6.83 3.29
N LEU A 34 -12.25 -7.28 3.88
CA LEU A 34 -12.94 -8.52 3.49
C LEU A 34 -13.37 -8.48 2.01
N PHE A 35 -13.93 -7.36 1.55
CA PHE A 35 -14.30 -7.18 0.15
C PHE A 35 -13.09 -7.14 -0.77
N GLY A 36 -12.03 -6.44 -0.39
CA GLY A 36 -10.77 -6.39 -1.13
C GLY A 36 -10.15 -7.78 -1.27
N GLU A 37 -10.08 -8.55 -0.19
CA GLU A 37 -9.54 -9.92 -0.23
C GLU A 37 -10.42 -10.85 -1.06
N ALA A 38 -11.75 -10.75 -0.95
CA ALA A 38 -12.68 -11.52 -1.78
C ALA A 38 -12.52 -11.17 -3.28
N SER A 39 -12.34 -9.89 -3.62
CA SER A 39 -12.06 -9.45 -4.99
C SER A 39 -10.75 -10.04 -5.51
N MET A 40 -9.66 -9.95 -4.72
CA MET A 40 -8.37 -10.52 -5.11
C MET A 40 -8.44 -12.05 -5.28
N ARG A 41 -9.20 -12.75 -4.43
CA ARG A 41 -9.45 -14.20 -4.58
C ARG A 41 -10.23 -14.53 -5.86
N ALA A 42 -11.17 -13.68 -6.26
CA ALA A 42 -11.87 -13.82 -7.54
C ALA A 42 -10.91 -13.65 -8.74
N ASP A 43 -9.84 -12.88 -8.59
CA ASP A 43 -8.74 -12.75 -9.55
C ASP A 43 -7.69 -13.89 -9.45
N GLY A 44 -7.98 -14.92 -8.64
CA GLY A 44 -7.14 -16.09 -8.46
C GLY A 44 -6.07 -15.95 -7.37
N ALA A 45 -6.18 -14.97 -6.47
CA ALA A 45 -5.24 -14.83 -5.37
C ALA A 45 -5.45 -15.92 -4.29
N HIS A 46 -4.35 -16.43 -3.78
CA HIS A 46 -4.28 -17.33 -2.62
C HIS A 46 -3.20 -16.82 -1.66
N ALA A 47 -3.29 -17.24 -0.41
CA ALA A 47 -2.33 -16.85 0.61
C ALA A 47 -1.13 -17.81 0.60
N GLU A 48 0.07 -17.24 0.62
CA GLU A 48 1.34 -17.90 0.90
C GLU A 48 1.89 -17.37 2.22
N PHE A 49 2.54 -18.25 2.99
CA PHE A 49 3.15 -17.89 4.28
C PHE A 49 4.64 -18.22 4.25
N PHE A 50 5.45 -17.34 4.82
CA PHE A 50 6.89 -17.49 4.87
C PHE A 50 7.47 -16.87 6.14
N GLY A 51 8.67 -17.29 6.55
CA GLY A 51 9.33 -16.77 7.75
C GLY A 51 10.22 -15.56 7.44
N ALA A 52 10.11 -14.51 8.26
CA ALA A 52 11.11 -13.45 8.30
C ALA A 52 12.34 -13.89 9.13
N PRO A 53 13.49 -13.20 9.00
CA PRO A 53 14.70 -13.56 9.73
C PRO A 53 14.57 -13.53 11.27
N ASP A 54 13.66 -12.73 11.81
CA ASP A 54 13.35 -12.63 13.23
C ASP A 54 12.39 -13.72 13.75
N GLY A 55 11.98 -14.65 12.86
CA GLY A 55 11.01 -15.72 13.18
C GLY A 55 9.55 -15.32 12.99
N THR A 56 9.24 -14.07 12.63
CA THR A 56 7.88 -13.62 12.35
C THR A 56 7.33 -14.35 11.11
N THR A 57 6.10 -14.91 11.19
CA THR A 57 5.40 -15.45 10.02
C THR A 57 4.77 -14.32 9.23
N LEU A 58 5.12 -14.23 7.96
CA LEU A 58 4.60 -13.22 7.04
C LEU A 58 3.65 -13.85 6.03
N ARG A 59 2.66 -13.09 5.60
CA ARG A 59 1.69 -13.48 4.56
C ARG A 59 1.91 -12.69 3.28
N ALA A 60 1.75 -13.35 2.13
CA ALA A 60 1.56 -12.68 0.85
C ALA A 60 0.33 -13.23 0.14
N LEU A 61 -0.40 -12.37 -0.56
CA LEU A 61 -1.43 -12.79 -1.52
C LEU A 61 -0.78 -12.90 -2.90
N VAL A 62 -0.86 -14.10 -3.48
CA VAL A 62 -0.26 -14.43 -4.79
C VAL A 62 -1.36 -14.68 -5.79
N ALA A 63 -1.41 -13.90 -6.87
CA ALA A 63 -2.37 -14.05 -7.96
C ALA A 63 -1.63 -14.34 -9.26
N GLY A 64 -1.80 -15.55 -9.79
CA GLY A 64 -1.16 -16.04 -11.01
C GLY A 64 0.00 -17.01 -10.77
N PRO A 65 0.58 -17.59 -11.84
CA PRO A 65 1.63 -18.60 -11.74
C PRO A 65 2.96 -17.98 -11.32
N LEU A 66 3.62 -18.55 -10.30
CA LEU A 66 4.97 -18.12 -9.85
C LEU A 66 6.06 -18.40 -10.90
N SER A 67 5.80 -19.26 -11.89
CA SER A 67 6.68 -19.48 -13.03
C SER A 67 6.71 -18.33 -14.05
N ALA A 68 5.97 -17.25 -13.81
CA ALA A 68 6.02 -16.07 -14.66
C ALA A 68 7.42 -15.45 -14.63
N GLU A 69 7.93 -15.07 -15.78
CA GLU A 69 9.30 -14.60 -15.98
C GLU A 69 9.64 -13.37 -15.11
N ARG A 70 8.65 -12.53 -14.82
CA ARG A 70 8.84 -11.30 -14.04
C ARG A 70 7.55 -10.89 -13.31
N PRO A 71 7.25 -11.44 -12.14
CA PRO A 71 6.08 -11.07 -11.36
C PRO A 71 6.18 -9.63 -10.85
N VAL A 72 5.03 -9.05 -10.46
CA VAL A 72 4.93 -7.71 -9.88
C VAL A 72 4.73 -7.86 -8.38
N VAL A 73 5.63 -7.28 -7.58
CA VAL A 73 5.50 -7.18 -6.12
C VAL A 73 4.99 -5.79 -5.76
N LEU A 74 3.88 -5.73 -4.98
CA LEU A 74 3.23 -4.49 -4.58
C LEU A 74 3.35 -4.30 -3.06
N LEU A 75 4.03 -3.24 -2.61
CA LEU A 75 4.24 -2.93 -1.20
C LEU A 75 3.33 -1.79 -0.76
N HIS A 76 2.48 -2.05 0.23
CA HIS A 76 1.54 -1.07 0.80
C HIS A 76 2.20 -0.10 1.79
N GLY A 77 1.53 1.02 2.05
CA GLY A 77 1.94 2.06 2.98
C GLY A 77 1.61 1.78 4.44
N LEU A 78 1.86 2.78 5.30
CA LEU A 78 1.56 2.76 6.72
C LEU A 78 0.06 2.55 6.98
N GLY A 79 -0.27 1.65 7.90
CA GLY A 79 -1.65 1.41 8.33
C GLY A 79 -2.53 0.67 7.32
N ALA A 80 -2.00 0.33 6.15
CA ALA A 80 -2.65 -0.49 5.14
C ALA A 80 -2.29 -1.98 5.28
N ASP A 81 -2.80 -2.80 4.38
CA ASP A 81 -2.48 -4.22 4.18
C ASP A 81 -2.53 -4.55 2.68
N ALA A 82 -2.37 -5.83 2.31
CA ALA A 82 -2.37 -6.28 0.92
C ALA A 82 -3.61 -5.85 0.13
N THR A 83 -4.77 -5.71 0.78
CA THR A 83 -6.03 -5.36 0.11
C THR A 83 -6.09 -3.92 -0.40
N TYR A 84 -5.17 -3.05 0.05
CA TYR A 84 -4.96 -1.74 -0.53
C TYR A 84 -4.80 -1.79 -2.05
N TRP A 85 -4.20 -2.84 -2.56
CA TRP A 85 -3.88 -3.02 -3.96
C TRP A 85 -4.96 -3.78 -4.77
N ALA A 86 -6.16 -4.05 -4.20
CA ALA A 86 -7.15 -4.91 -4.83
C ALA A 86 -7.51 -4.48 -6.27
N PHE A 87 -7.75 -3.20 -6.52
CA PHE A 87 -8.02 -2.66 -7.86
C PHE A 87 -6.83 -2.81 -8.82
N THR A 88 -5.61 -2.60 -8.29
CA THR A 88 -4.37 -2.75 -9.05
C THR A 88 -4.11 -4.22 -9.40
N VAL A 89 -4.36 -5.12 -8.46
CA VAL A 89 -4.28 -6.58 -8.70
C VAL A 89 -5.22 -7.00 -9.81
N HIS A 90 -6.50 -6.58 -9.75
CA HIS A 90 -7.47 -6.86 -10.80
C HIS A 90 -6.98 -6.42 -12.18
N ALA A 91 -6.51 -5.19 -12.30
CA ALA A 91 -6.02 -4.65 -13.58
C ALA A 91 -4.78 -5.38 -14.09
N LEU A 92 -3.81 -5.67 -13.23
CA LEU A 92 -2.60 -6.41 -13.59
C LEU A 92 -2.91 -7.88 -13.96
N ARG A 93 -3.84 -8.53 -13.25
CA ARG A 93 -4.30 -9.88 -13.59
C ARG A 93 -5.00 -9.91 -14.95
N LYS A 94 -5.85 -8.92 -15.23
CA LYS A 94 -6.49 -8.77 -16.54
C LYS A 94 -5.48 -8.56 -17.67
N ALA A 95 -4.36 -7.89 -17.38
CA ALA A 95 -3.23 -7.72 -18.28
C ALA A 95 -2.27 -8.95 -18.31
N GLY A 96 -2.66 -10.08 -17.71
CA GLY A 96 -1.89 -11.34 -17.74
C GLY A 96 -0.68 -11.37 -16.79
N ARG A 97 -0.51 -10.39 -15.90
CA ARG A 97 0.65 -10.34 -14.99
C ARG A 97 0.40 -11.20 -13.73
N THR A 98 1.44 -11.87 -13.27
CA THR A 98 1.48 -12.43 -11.92
C THR A 98 1.75 -11.33 -10.92
N VAL A 99 0.95 -11.30 -9.84
CA VAL A 99 1.03 -10.24 -8.82
C VAL A 99 1.20 -10.87 -7.45
N ILE A 100 2.10 -10.33 -6.66
CA ILE A 100 2.42 -10.75 -5.31
C ILE A 100 2.29 -9.54 -4.40
N VAL A 101 1.47 -9.66 -3.37
CA VAL A 101 1.17 -8.54 -2.46
C VAL A 101 1.42 -9.01 -1.02
N PRO A 102 2.63 -8.79 -0.49
CA PRO A 102 2.91 -9.12 0.90
C PRO A 102 2.21 -8.15 1.86
N ASP A 103 1.75 -8.69 2.98
CA ASP A 103 1.46 -7.92 4.17
C ASP A 103 2.78 -7.64 4.91
N ALA A 104 3.04 -6.38 5.21
CA ALA A 104 4.22 -6.02 5.99
C ALA A 104 4.14 -6.57 7.43
N PRO A 105 5.26 -6.69 8.15
CA PRO A 105 5.25 -7.13 9.55
C PRO A 105 4.22 -6.39 10.41
N GLY A 106 3.39 -7.12 11.14
CA GLY A 106 2.31 -6.59 11.97
C GLY A 106 1.11 -6.02 11.21
N SER A 107 0.97 -6.31 9.91
CA SER A 107 -0.14 -5.85 9.08
C SER A 107 -0.90 -7.03 8.48
N GLY A 108 -2.17 -6.81 8.16
CA GLY A 108 -2.96 -7.78 7.41
C GLY A 108 -3.05 -9.15 8.08
N GLY A 109 -2.52 -10.16 7.42
CA GLY A 109 -2.43 -11.54 7.92
C GLY A 109 -1.01 -11.95 8.30
N SER A 110 -0.04 -11.03 8.32
CA SER A 110 1.29 -11.24 8.86
C SER A 110 1.27 -11.13 10.39
N ASP A 111 2.08 -11.95 11.07
CA ASP A 111 2.22 -11.90 12.52
C ASP A 111 2.82 -10.57 12.99
N THR A 112 2.54 -10.23 14.24
CA THR A 112 3.15 -9.09 14.91
C THR A 112 4.58 -9.46 15.33
N PRO A 113 5.60 -8.69 14.95
CA PRO A 113 6.97 -8.88 15.43
C PRO A 113 7.05 -8.87 16.95
N ALA A 114 7.97 -9.67 17.51
CA ALA A 114 8.18 -9.78 18.95
C ALA A 114 8.82 -8.52 19.55
N THR A 115 9.52 -7.73 18.75
CA THR A 115 10.22 -6.51 19.16
C THR A 115 9.92 -5.34 18.24
N ASP A 116 10.09 -4.12 18.73
CA ASP A 116 9.83 -2.88 17.97
C ASP A 116 10.72 -2.78 16.72
N ASP A 117 11.94 -3.30 16.76
CA ASP A 117 12.85 -3.34 15.61
C ASP A 117 12.27 -4.08 14.41
N GLY A 118 11.39 -5.07 14.63
CA GLY A 118 10.69 -5.80 13.57
C GLY A 118 9.73 -4.92 12.73
N PHE A 119 9.43 -3.70 13.17
CA PHE A 119 8.63 -2.72 12.41
C PHE A 119 9.50 -1.73 11.62
N SER A 120 10.82 -1.77 11.79
CA SER A 120 11.75 -0.83 11.17
C SER A 120 11.85 -1.00 9.65
N LEU A 121 12.39 0.02 8.97
CA LEU A 121 12.65 -0.07 7.53
C LEU A 121 13.61 -1.23 7.17
N PRO A 122 14.71 -1.48 7.91
CA PRO A 122 15.55 -2.66 7.67
C PRO A 122 14.76 -3.98 7.76
N ALA A 123 13.90 -4.16 8.76
CA ALA A 123 13.09 -5.36 8.90
C ALA A 123 12.09 -5.52 7.72
N ARG A 124 11.53 -4.43 7.22
CA ARG A 124 10.67 -4.43 6.03
C ARG A 124 11.43 -4.81 4.75
N VAL A 125 12.66 -4.35 4.60
CA VAL A 125 13.54 -4.78 3.48
C VAL A 125 13.85 -6.27 3.61
N ALA A 126 14.22 -6.74 4.79
CA ALA A 126 14.47 -8.16 5.07
C ALA A 126 13.22 -9.03 4.81
N ALA A 127 12.01 -8.51 5.06
CA ALA A 127 10.77 -9.18 4.71
C ALA A 127 10.59 -9.36 3.18
N VAL A 128 11.00 -8.38 2.37
CA VAL A 128 11.00 -8.50 0.89
C VAL A 128 12.07 -9.49 0.43
N GLU A 129 13.23 -9.53 1.08
CA GLU A 129 14.28 -10.53 0.82
C GLU A 129 13.76 -11.95 1.10
N ALA A 130 13.14 -12.15 2.27
CA ALA A 130 12.55 -13.41 2.70
C ALA A 130 11.44 -13.86 1.74
N LEU A 131 10.56 -12.94 1.31
CA LEU A 131 9.54 -13.21 0.29
C LEU A 131 10.19 -13.73 -1.00
N GLY A 132 11.21 -13.02 -1.49
CA GLY A 132 11.91 -13.40 -2.71
C GLY A 132 12.58 -14.77 -2.62
N ALA A 133 13.16 -15.11 -1.46
CA ALA A 133 13.75 -16.41 -1.21
C ALA A 133 12.69 -17.52 -1.14
N ALA A 134 11.60 -17.31 -0.38
CA ALA A 134 10.53 -18.29 -0.19
C ALA A 134 9.81 -18.63 -1.51
N LEU A 135 9.53 -17.62 -2.33
CA LEU A 135 8.83 -17.78 -3.61
C LEU A 135 9.78 -17.98 -4.82
N ARG A 136 11.11 -18.06 -4.57
CA ARG A 136 12.15 -18.23 -5.59
C ARG A 136 12.08 -17.19 -6.70
N LEU A 137 11.95 -15.92 -6.30
CA LEU A 137 11.89 -14.79 -7.22
C LEU A 137 13.29 -14.26 -7.50
N ASP A 138 13.87 -14.61 -8.62
CA ASP A 138 15.19 -14.11 -9.03
C ASP A 138 15.12 -12.63 -9.39
N ARG A 139 14.14 -12.25 -10.21
CA ARG A 139 13.92 -10.87 -10.65
C ARG A 139 12.43 -10.57 -10.76
N PHE A 140 12.03 -9.38 -10.31
CA PHE A 140 10.64 -8.94 -10.28
C PHE A 140 10.51 -7.43 -10.48
N ASP A 141 9.33 -6.98 -10.89
CA ASP A 141 8.95 -5.58 -10.87
C ASP A 141 8.50 -5.23 -9.45
N LEU A 142 8.94 -4.08 -8.94
CA LEU A 142 8.67 -3.67 -7.57
C LEU A 142 7.95 -2.33 -7.55
N VAL A 143 6.76 -2.31 -6.97
CA VAL A 143 5.93 -1.11 -6.81
C VAL A 143 5.74 -0.85 -5.33
N GLY A 144 6.04 0.34 -4.85
CA GLY A 144 5.85 0.70 -3.44
C GLY A 144 5.12 2.02 -3.27
N HIS A 145 4.10 2.03 -2.40
CA HIS A 145 3.36 3.24 -2.02
C HIS A 145 3.82 3.73 -0.65
N SER A 146 4.04 5.04 -0.51
CA SER A 146 4.35 5.70 0.77
C SER A 146 5.51 5.02 1.51
N LEU A 147 5.30 4.47 2.69
CA LEU A 147 6.29 3.67 3.43
C LEU A 147 6.74 2.42 2.65
N GLY A 148 5.84 1.78 1.92
CA GLY A 148 6.20 0.72 0.97
C GLY A 148 7.11 1.21 -0.14
N GLY A 149 6.99 2.48 -0.54
CA GLY A 149 7.89 3.14 -1.49
C GLY A 149 9.31 3.31 -0.94
N ALA A 150 9.46 3.74 0.33
CA ALA A 150 10.77 3.77 0.99
C ALA A 150 11.38 2.37 1.08
N THR A 151 10.59 1.36 1.46
CA THR A 151 11.01 -0.04 1.49
C THR A 151 11.48 -0.53 0.12
N ALA A 152 10.68 -0.25 -0.93
CA ALA A 152 11.01 -0.61 -2.31
C ALA A 152 12.31 0.05 -2.79
N GLY A 153 12.48 1.34 -2.51
CA GLY A 153 13.69 2.08 -2.86
C GLY A 153 14.93 1.53 -2.15
N LEU A 154 14.84 1.25 -0.83
CA LEU A 154 15.94 0.67 -0.05
C LEU A 154 16.29 -0.74 -0.54
N PHE A 155 15.29 -1.58 -0.83
CA PHE A 155 15.50 -2.90 -1.42
C PHE A 155 16.21 -2.80 -2.77
N ALA A 156 15.76 -1.87 -3.64
CA ALA A 156 16.34 -1.67 -4.95
C ALA A 156 17.80 -1.15 -4.90
N LEU A 157 18.13 -0.37 -3.86
CA LEU A 157 19.51 0.07 -3.62
C LEU A 157 20.42 -1.06 -3.11
N ALA A 158 19.85 -2.03 -2.39
CA ALA A 158 20.61 -3.20 -1.88
C ALA A 158 20.73 -4.31 -2.93
N HIS A 159 19.72 -4.48 -3.80
CA HIS A 159 19.59 -5.58 -4.75
C HIS A 159 19.18 -5.10 -6.15
N PRO A 160 19.92 -4.17 -6.79
CA PRO A 160 19.54 -3.60 -8.07
C PRO A 160 19.39 -4.65 -9.18
N GLU A 161 20.14 -5.74 -9.11
CA GLU A 161 20.11 -6.87 -10.05
C GLU A 161 18.77 -7.63 -10.03
N ARG A 162 18.07 -7.61 -8.90
CA ARG A 162 16.77 -8.27 -8.72
C ARG A 162 15.60 -7.45 -9.22
N ILE A 163 15.82 -6.17 -9.56
CA ILE A 163 14.75 -5.26 -10.00
C ILE A 163 14.59 -5.31 -11.52
N GLY A 164 13.38 -5.63 -11.97
CA GLY A 164 12.93 -5.41 -13.34
C GLY A 164 12.66 -3.94 -13.59
N THR A 165 11.56 -3.47 -13.03
CA THR A 165 11.14 -2.06 -13.02
C THR A 165 10.86 -1.64 -11.58
N LEU A 166 11.35 -0.49 -11.17
CA LEU A 166 11.01 0.14 -9.90
C LEU A 166 9.97 1.24 -10.12
N VAL A 167 8.85 1.16 -9.40
CA VAL A 167 7.82 2.21 -9.39
C VAL A 167 7.60 2.70 -7.97
N LEU A 168 7.79 3.98 -7.74
CA LEU A 168 7.64 4.63 -6.44
C LEU A 168 6.42 5.56 -6.48
N VAL A 169 5.42 5.27 -5.63
CA VAL A 169 4.14 5.99 -5.60
C VAL A 169 4.05 6.77 -4.29
N ASP A 170 4.00 8.09 -4.37
CA ASP A 170 3.98 9.00 -3.20
C ASP A 170 4.94 8.54 -2.08
N ALA A 171 6.14 8.12 -2.50
CA ALA A 171 7.07 7.37 -1.67
C ALA A 171 7.67 8.24 -0.57
N SER A 172 7.64 7.75 0.66
CA SER A 172 8.46 8.34 1.72
C SER A 172 9.96 8.10 1.42
N GLY A 173 10.83 8.91 2.02
CA GLY A 173 12.28 8.74 1.86
C GLY A 173 12.95 9.82 1.01
N PHE A 174 12.21 10.58 0.20
CA PHE A 174 12.74 11.73 -0.53
C PHE A 174 12.51 13.07 0.19
N SER A 175 11.65 13.09 1.20
CA SER A 175 11.23 14.33 1.87
C SER A 175 12.38 15.07 2.55
N ARG A 176 12.30 16.40 2.53
CA ARG A 176 13.18 17.32 3.27
C ARG A 176 12.63 17.67 4.65
N ALA A 177 11.70 16.85 5.16
CA ALA A 177 11.04 17.14 6.42
C ALA A 177 12.03 17.41 7.56
N THR A 178 11.80 18.49 8.27
CA THR A 178 12.55 18.82 9.49
C THR A 178 12.16 17.90 10.63
N PRO A 179 12.99 17.75 11.69
CA PRO A 179 12.62 16.96 12.87
C PRO A 179 11.26 17.39 13.47
N GLU A 180 10.94 18.69 13.44
CA GLU A 180 9.66 19.23 13.90
C GLU A 180 8.49 18.75 13.03
N GLN A 181 8.64 18.77 11.70
CA GLN A 181 7.62 18.26 10.78
C GLN A 181 7.39 16.76 10.98
N ILE A 182 8.46 15.99 11.22
CA ILE A 182 8.37 14.55 11.54
C ILE A 182 7.61 14.32 12.84
N GLN A 183 7.91 15.11 13.90
CA GLN A 183 7.20 15.02 15.18
C GLN A 183 5.72 15.41 15.03
N ASN A 184 5.42 16.44 14.23
CA ASN A 184 4.06 16.86 13.97
C ASN A 184 3.28 15.80 13.19
N PHE A 185 3.89 15.16 12.20
CA PHE A 185 3.31 13.99 11.52
C PHE A 185 3.02 12.87 12.52
N ALA A 186 3.98 12.49 13.36
CA ALA A 186 3.78 11.47 14.39
C ALA A 186 2.64 11.80 15.36
N LYS A 187 2.41 13.08 15.69
CA LYS A 187 1.26 13.52 16.48
C LYS A 187 -0.06 13.38 15.70
N LEU A 188 -0.08 13.78 14.43
CA LEU A 188 -1.26 13.70 13.55
C LEU A 188 -1.69 12.25 13.28
N THR A 189 -0.75 11.32 13.28
CA THR A 189 -1.05 9.88 13.13
C THR A 189 -1.57 9.20 14.41
N ARG A 190 -1.84 10.00 15.49
CA ARG A 190 -2.40 9.50 16.75
C ARG A 190 -3.70 10.24 17.11
N PRO A 191 -4.74 10.18 16.26
CA PRO A 191 -5.96 10.94 16.46
C PRO A 191 -6.67 10.46 17.74
N ARG A 192 -6.96 11.39 18.66
CA ARG A 192 -7.70 11.17 19.90
C ARG A 192 -9.14 11.64 19.80
N THR A 193 -9.37 12.62 18.94
CA THR A 193 -10.68 13.22 18.66
C THR A 193 -11.10 12.96 17.22
N ARG A 194 -12.38 13.11 16.94
CA ARG A 194 -12.90 12.97 15.58
C ARG A 194 -12.37 14.06 14.63
N ASP A 195 -12.08 15.25 15.16
CA ASP A 195 -11.51 16.33 14.36
C ASP A 195 -10.04 16.07 14.00
N GLU A 196 -9.27 15.47 14.90
CA GLU A 196 -7.93 14.97 14.57
C GLU A 196 -7.98 13.85 13.54
N GLY A 197 -8.96 12.95 13.64
CA GLY A 197 -9.20 11.93 12.63
C GLY A 197 -9.55 12.52 11.25
N ARG A 198 -10.35 13.58 11.19
CA ARG A 198 -10.63 14.30 9.94
C ARG A 198 -9.38 14.96 9.36
N ARG A 199 -8.52 15.52 10.21
CA ARG A 199 -7.23 16.10 9.77
C ARG A 199 -6.31 15.03 9.20
N LEU A 200 -6.18 13.87 9.88
CA LEU A 200 -5.42 12.74 9.38
C LEU A 200 -5.97 12.28 8.01
N MET A 201 -7.29 12.15 7.89
CA MET A 201 -7.95 11.79 6.64
C MET A 201 -7.63 12.79 5.53
N GLY A 202 -7.67 14.09 5.83
CA GLY A 202 -7.35 15.15 4.87
C GLY A 202 -5.86 15.23 4.47
N LEU A 203 -4.96 14.60 5.24
CA LEU A 203 -3.56 14.44 4.85
C LEU A 203 -3.38 13.28 3.85
N LEU A 204 -4.16 12.21 4.03
CA LEU A 204 -4.05 11.02 3.19
C LEU A 204 -4.83 11.18 1.88
N PHE A 205 -6.00 11.81 1.92
CA PHE A 205 -6.90 11.93 0.77
C PHE A 205 -7.22 13.38 0.45
N PHE A 206 -6.99 13.79 -0.77
CA PHE A 206 -7.51 15.05 -1.30
C PHE A 206 -9.02 14.93 -1.60
N ARG A 207 -9.43 13.77 -2.12
CA ARG A 207 -10.84 13.42 -2.36
C ARG A 207 -11.12 12.06 -1.75
N MET A 208 -12.07 12.02 -0.83
CA MET A 208 -12.51 10.75 -0.25
C MET A 208 -13.19 9.87 -1.31
N PRO A 209 -12.72 8.65 -1.51
CA PRO A 209 -13.28 7.76 -2.53
C PRO A 209 -14.65 7.20 -2.17
N LEU A 210 -15.09 7.24 -0.89
CA LEU A 210 -16.31 6.60 -0.41
C LEU A 210 -17.06 7.42 0.64
N PRO A 211 -18.40 7.58 0.54
CA PRO A 211 -19.27 7.97 1.64
C PRO A 211 -19.67 6.72 2.49
N PRO A 212 -20.07 6.86 3.77
CA PRO A 212 -20.12 8.08 4.59
C PRO A 212 -18.78 8.40 5.27
N VAL A 213 -18.28 9.59 5.05
CA VAL A 213 -16.97 10.06 5.54
C VAL A 213 -16.79 9.88 7.04
N GLY A 214 -17.84 10.10 7.84
CA GLY A 214 -17.76 10.00 9.30
C GLY A 214 -17.37 8.62 9.82
N VAL A 215 -17.91 7.55 9.25
CA VAL A 215 -17.63 6.16 9.65
C VAL A 215 -16.19 5.79 9.26
N LEU A 216 -15.74 6.23 8.09
CA LEU A 216 -14.36 6.02 7.63
C LEU A 216 -13.35 6.77 8.50
N VAL A 217 -13.65 8.01 8.93
CA VAL A 217 -12.81 8.76 9.89
C VAL A 217 -12.66 7.99 11.19
N ASP A 218 -13.74 7.43 11.73
CA ASP A 218 -13.71 6.67 12.98
C ASP A 218 -12.92 5.36 12.80
N GLY A 219 -13.09 4.66 11.68
CA GLY A 219 -12.33 3.46 11.31
C GLY A 219 -10.84 3.74 11.18
N LEU A 220 -10.46 4.75 10.40
CA LEU A 220 -9.08 5.17 10.23
C LEU A 220 -8.46 5.58 11.57
N SER A 221 -9.20 6.34 12.39
CA SER A 221 -8.73 6.75 13.72
C SER A 221 -8.48 5.56 14.64
N ARG A 222 -9.32 4.51 14.59
CA ARG A 222 -9.08 3.26 15.33
C ARG A 222 -7.82 2.56 14.82
N ARG A 223 -7.69 2.41 13.50
CA ARG A 223 -6.53 1.76 12.87
C ARG A 223 -5.21 2.42 13.28
N TYR A 224 -5.14 3.74 13.24
CA TYR A 224 -3.93 4.48 13.61
C TYR A 224 -3.66 4.53 15.13
N ARG A 225 -4.59 4.09 15.97
CA ARG A 225 -4.36 3.86 17.40
C ARG A 225 -3.89 2.45 17.74
N GLU A 226 -3.92 1.52 16.79
CA GLU A 226 -3.44 0.16 17.03
C GLU A 226 -1.93 0.17 17.37
N PRO A 227 -1.48 -0.65 18.33
CA PRO A 227 -0.08 -0.70 18.75
C PRO A 227 0.89 -0.87 17.58
N ASN A 228 0.63 -1.82 16.69
CA ASN A 228 1.48 -2.12 15.54
C ASN A 228 1.67 -0.91 14.60
N VAL A 229 0.58 -0.16 14.33
CA VAL A 229 0.66 1.04 13.50
C VAL A 229 1.45 2.14 14.21
N ARG A 230 1.25 2.29 15.53
CA ARG A 230 1.99 3.26 16.34
C ARG A 230 3.48 2.98 16.35
N THR A 231 3.88 1.73 16.63
CA THR A 231 5.28 1.32 16.60
C THR A 231 5.87 1.52 15.20
N THR A 232 5.13 1.17 14.15
CA THR A 232 5.57 1.44 12.77
C THR A 232 5.80 2.95 12.52
N VAL A 233 4.94 3.84 13.04
CA VAL A 233 5.17 5.29 12.92
C VAL A 233 6.46 5.70 13.61
N GLU A 234 6.70 5.20 14.81
CA GLU A 234 7.90 5.52 15.60
C GLU A 234 9.17 5.05 14.91
N GLU A 235 9.16 3.84 14.35
CA GLU A 235 10.31 3.24 13.67
C GLU A 235 10.50 3.70 12.22
N ALA A 236 9.41 4.01 11.50
CA ALA A 236 9.45 4.39 10.09
C ALA A 236 9.49 5.90 9.84
N SER A 237 9.14 6.73 10.83
CA SER A 237 9.22 8.20 10.71
C SER A 237 10.66 8.73 10.78
N ARG A 238 11.64 7.87 10.62
CA ARG A 238 13.05 8.26 10.50
C ARG A 238 13.29 8.95 9.15
N PRO A 239 14.25 9.91 9.10
CA PRO A 239 14.36 10.83 7.98
C PRO A 239 14.74 10.13 6.66
N SER A 240 14.36 10.79 5.58
CA SER A 240 14.79 10.76 4.16
C SER A 240 15.80 9.67 3.78
N VAL A 241 15.46 8.39 3.93
CA VAL A 241 16.39 7.27 3.74
C VAL A 241 16.86 7.08 2.29
N LEU A 242 16.16 7.65 1.31
CA LEU A 242 16.51 7.63 -0.10
C LEU A 242 17.21 8.93 -0.55
N ARG A 243 17.13 9.98 0.27
CA ARG A 243 17.70 11.28 -0.07
C ARG A 243 19.23 11.23 -0.05
N GLY A 244 19.83 11.74 -1.13
CA GLY A 244 21.26 11.66 -1.38
C GLY A 244 21.73 10.36 -2.00
N ARG A 245 20.81 9.40 -2.24
CA ARG A 245 21.07 8.12 -2.89
C ARG A 245 20.26 7.95 -4.19
N GLU A 246 19.63 9.02 -4.64
CA GLU A 246 18.73 8.98 -5.81
C GLU A 246 19.47 8.52 -7.08
N ALA A 247 20.76 8.89 -7.21
CA ALA A 247 21.60 8.50 -8.34
C ALA A 247 21.92 7.01 -8.39
N ASP A 248 21.81 6.32 -7.25
CA ASP A 248 22.09 4.89 -7.12
C ASP A 248 20.84 4.02 -7.36
N LEU A 249 19.66 4.65 -7.47
CA LEU A 249 18.43 3.92 -7.79
C LEU A 249 18.49 3.35 -9.22
N PRO A 250 17.80 2.22 -9.48
CA PRO A 250 17.77 1.59 -10.80
C PRO A 250 17.42 2.58 -11.90
N ARG A 251 18.19 2.51 -13.00
CA ARG A 251 17.94 3.35 -14.18
C ARG A 251 16.52 3.17 -14.68
N GLY A 252 15.84 4.28 -14.98
CA GLY A 252 14.48 4.26 -15.49
C GLY A 252 13.41 4.06 -14.41
N THR A 253 13.75 4.27 -13.13
CA THR A 253 12.76 4.29 -12.05
C THR A 253 11.61 5.24 -12.38
N VAL A 254 10.38 4.74 -12.24
CA VAL A 254 9.15 5.52 -12.46
C VAL A 254 8.65 6.05 -11.13
N VAL A 255 8.41 7.34 -11.05
CA VAL A 255 7.86 8.00 -9.85
C VAL A 255 6.47 8.54 -10.20
N ILE A 256 5.46 8.14 -9.43
CA ILE A 256 4.07 8.57 -9.57
C ILE A 256 3.71 9.37 -8.32
N TRP A 257 3.11 10.54 -8.48
CA TRP A 257 2.88 11.45 -7.36
C TRP A 257 1.56 12.17 -7.48
N GLY A 258 0.86 12.34 -6.35
CA GLY A 258 -0.36 13.13 -6.31
C GLY A 258 -0.07 14.63 -6.46
N GLY A 259 -0.80 15.32 -7.34
CA GLY A 259 -0.67 16.77 -7.53
C GLY A 259 -1.15 17.59 -6.32
N LYS A 260 -1.94 16.97 -5.43
CA LYS A 260 -2.47 17.52 -4.17
C LYS A 260 -1.90 16.81 -2.93
N GLU A 261 -0.75 16.16 -3.10
CA GLU A 261 -0.02 15.50 -2.01
C GLU A 261 0.29 16.48 -0.88
N SER A 262 -0.14 16.13 0.34
CA SER A 262 -0.03 17.00 1.53
C SER A 262 1.07 16.58 2.49
N LEU A 263 1.53 15.32 2.43
CA LEU A 263 2.57 14.78 3.31
C LEU A 263 3.97 15.00 2.74
N PHE A 264 4.14 14.76 1.46
CA PHE A 264 5.42 14.81 0.76
C PHE A 264 5.34 15.76 -0.43
N PRO A 265 5.90 16.98 -0.34
CA PRO A 265 5.77 17.98 -1.41
C PRO A 265 6.21 17.46 -2.78
N VAL A 266 5.42 17.71 -3.83
CA VAL A 266 5.77 17.36 -5.22
C VAL A 266 7.15 17.90 -5.62
N ALA A 267 7.57 19.02 -5.02
CA ALA A 267 8.90 19.59 -5.24
C ALA A 267 10.04 18.64 -4.82
N ASP A 268 9.82 17.83 -3.77
CA ASP A 268 10.82 16.85 -3.33
C ASP A 268 10.92 15.69 -4.33
N ALA A 269 9.79 15.22 -4.86
CA ALA A 269 9.75 14.21 -5.92
C ALA A 269 10.45 14.71 -7.19
N LYS A 270 10.17 15.95 -7.62
CA LYS A 270 10.85 16.60 -8.76
C LYS A 270 12.36 16.66 -8.56
N ALA A 271 12.81 17.08 -7.38
CA ALA A 271 14.22 17.18 -7.04
C ALA A 271 14.91 15.80 -6.97
N ALA A 272 14.19 14.76 -6.53
CA ALA A 272 14.70 13.41 -6.49
C ALA A 272 14.85 12.81 -7.89
N VAL A 273 13.79 12.89 -8.71
CA VAL A 273 13.77 12.30 -10.06
C VAL A 273 14.84 12.93 -10.95
N ALA A 274 15.11 14.21 -10.80
CA ALA A 274 16.18 14.88 -11.56
C ALA A 274 17.58 14.26 -11.37
N LYS A 275 17.77 13.48 -10.31
CA LYS A 275 19.03 12.79 -10.00
C LYS A 275 19.00 11.29 -10.32
N ILE A 276 17.82 10.72 -10.55
CA ILE A 276 17.69 9.32 -10.91
C ILE A 276 18.04 9.12 -12.40
N PRO A 277 19.00 8.27 -12.76
CA PRO A 277 19.39 8.07 -14.16
C PRO A 277 18.21 7.57 -15.02
N GLY A 278 17.74 8.39 -15.96
CA GLY A 278 16.59 8.07 -16.81
C GLY A 278 15.26 7.96 -16.05
N GLY A 279 15.20 8.48 -14.83
CA GLY A 279 13.97 8.50 -14.02
C GLY A 279 12.87 9.37 -14.65
N THR A 280 11.63 9.00 -14.44
CA THR A 280 10.46 9.74 -14.92
C THR A 280 9.54 10.09 -13.76
N LEU A 281 8.95 11.29 -13.78
CA LEU A 281 7.94 11.73 -12.83
C LEU A 281 6.59 11.91 -13.54
N HIS A 282 5.58 11.26 -13.01
CA HIS A 282 4.19 11.42 -13.41
C HIS A 282 3.38 12.03 -12.26
N VAL A 283 2.90 13.25 -12.44
CA VAL A 283 2.05 13.91 -11.44
C VAL A 283 0.58 13.67 -11.83
N VAL A 284 -0.18 13.07 -10.92
CA VAL A 284 -1.61 12.83 -11.09
C VAL A 284 -2.37 14.00 -10.48
N GLU A 285 -2.76 14.93 -11.34
CA GLU A 285 -3.51 16.11 -10.91
C GLU A 285 -4.86 15.73 -10.28
N GLY A 286 -5.19 16.37 -9.15
CA GLY A 286 -6.44 16.12 -8.44
C GLY A 286 -6.45 14.89 -7.53
N ALA A 287 -5.33 14.18 -7.35
CA ALA A 287 -5.11 13.16 -6.34
C ALA A 287 -4.19 13.66 -5.23
N GLY A 288 -4.42 13.21 -4.00
CA GLY A 288 -3.57 13.43 -2.82
C GLY A 288 -2.55 12.30 -2.65
N HIS A 289 -2.34 11.88 -1.39
CA HIS A 289 -1.34 10.87 -1.03
C HIS A 289 -1.69 9.44 -1.52
N ASP A 290 -2.96 9.12 -1.59
CA ASP A 290 -3.42 7.78 -1.97
C ASP A 290 -3.81 7.71 -3.46
N VAL A 291 -2.89 8.09 -4.37
CA VAL A 291 -3.13 8.11 -5.83
C VAL A 291 -3.80 6.84 -6.37
N PRO A 292 -3.40 5.61 -5.96
CA PRO A 292 -4.04 4.38 -6.44
C PRO A 292 -5.53 4.25 -6.07
N LEU A 293 -5.96 4.88 -4.99
CA LEU A 293 -7.35 4.86 -4.51
C LEU A 293 -8.15 6.08 -4.98
N GLU A 294 -7.53 7.26 -5.05
CA GLU A 294 -8.20 8.51 -5.41
C GLU A 294 -8.39 8.67 -6.93
N ALA A 295 -7.45 8.15 -7.72
CA ALA A 295 -7.44 8.27 -9.17
C ALA A 295 -6.98 6.96 -9.85
N PRO A 296 -7.67 5.82 -9.60
CA PRO A 296 -7.20 4.49 -10.03
C PRO A 296 -7.01 4.39 -11.56
N GLU A 297 -7.89 4.99 -12.36
CA GLU A 297 -7.75 4.96 -13.82
C GLU A 297 -6.52 5.73 -14.30
N ALA A 298 -6.25 6.92 -13.73
CA ALA A 298 -5.07 7.71 -14.08
C ALA A 298 -3.79 7.01 -13.62
N PHE A 299 -3.80 6.43 -12.43
CA PHE A 299 -2.72 5.61 -11.91
C PHE A 299 -2.41 4.42 -12.82
N LEU A 300 -3.41 3.64 -13.21
CA LEU A 300 -3.24 2.46 -14.05
C LEU A 300 -2.77 2.80 -15.47
N LYS A 301 -3.20 3.94 -16.03
CA LYS A 301 -2.70 4.45 -17.32
C LYS A 301 -1.19 4.70 -17.32
N ILE A 302 -0.60 4.96 -16.14
CA ILE A 302 0.84 5.15 -15.98
C ILE A 302 1.50 3.81 -15.62
N LEU A 303 0.94 3.08 -14.66
CA LEU A 303 1.53 1.86 -14.12
C LEU A 303 1.63 0.74 -15.16
N LEU A 304 0.55 0.45 -15.89
CA LEU A 304 0.53 -0.69 -16.82
C LEU A 304 1.62 -0.56 -17.90
N PRO A 305 1.75 0.56 -18.63
CA PRO A 305 2.85 0.74 -19.59
C PRO A 305 4.24 0.68 -18.95
N ALA A 306 4.41 1.26 -17.74
CA ALA A 306 5.68 1.22 -17.02
C ALA A 306 6.13 -0.22 -16.72
N LEU A 307 5.18 -1.13 -16.46
CA LEU A 307 5.44 -2.55 -16.23
C LEU A 307 5.44 -3.40 -17.50
N GLY A 308 5.34 -2.79 -18.68
CA GLY A 308 5.24 -3.50 -19.96
C GLY A 308 3.94 -4.31 -20.12
N ALA A 309 2.90 -3.98 -19.36
CA ALA A 309 1.58 -4.56 -19.45
C ALA A 309 0.71 -3.73 -20.44
N ARG A 310 -0.21 -4.41 -21.15
CA ARG A 310 -1.09 -3.75 -22.13
C ARG A 310 -2.56 -4.01 -21.82
#